data_a0caa12963c083d36fb69c45be692930
#
_entry.id   a0caa12963c083d36fb69c45be692930
#
_cell.length_a   1.000
_cell.length_b   1.000
_cell.length_c   1.000
_cell.angle_alpha   90.00
_cell.angle_beta   90.00
_cell.angle_gamma   90.00
#
_symmetry.space_group_name_H-M   'P 1'
#
loop_
_entity.id
_entity.type
_entity.pdbx_description
1 polymer ?
#
loop_
_entity_poly.entity_id
_entity_poly.type
_entity_poly.pdbx_seq_one_letter_code
_entity_poly.pdbx_strand_id
1 'polypeptide(L)'
;GGKSKRSAARKRNADAGVTLLTGDPVRMYLKEIGKVPLLTASEEIDLAMKIEAGVAATEELERAEDEGIELDRRERRRLGRIEQVGLDAKQQLIEANLRLVVSIAKRYVGRGMLFLDLIQEGNLGLIRAVEKFDYTKGFKFSTYATWWIRQAITRAIADQARTIRI
;
A
#
# COMPACT_ATOMS: atom_id res chain seq x y z
N GLY A 1 33.88 -14.54 -15.21
CA GLY A 1 32.48 -14.91 -15.48
C GLY A 1 31.91 -16.04 -14.61
N GLY A 2 32.76 -16.92 -14.00
CA GLY A 2 32.26 -18.10 -13.27
C GLY A 2 31.56 -17.81 -11.94
N LYS A 3 31.93 -16.74 -11.23
CA LYS A 3 31.36 -16.39 -9.93
C LYS A 3 29.95 -15.84 -10.06
N SER A 4 29.65 -15.12 -11.12
CA SER A 4 28.31 -14.56 -11.38
C SER A 4 27.28 -15.64 -11.72
N LYS A 5 27.67 -16.67 -12.49
CA LYS A 5 26.80 -17.79 -12.85
C LYS A 5 26.50 -18.70 -11.66
N ARG A 6 27.47 -18.94 -10.76
CA ARG A 6 27.27 -19.71 -9.52
C ARG A 6 26.37 -18.99 -8.52
N SER A 7 26.52 -17.66 -8.41
CA SER A 7 25.67 -16.83 -7.57
C SER A 7 24.22 -16.82 -8.07
N ALA A 8 24.00 -16.72 -9.39
CA ALA A 8 22.68 -16.77 -9.99
C ALA A 8 22.04 -18.16 -9.83
N ALA A 9 22.82 -19.25 -9.94
CA ALA A 9 22.31 -20.63 -9.75
C ALA A 9 21.98 -20.90 -8.28
N ARG A 10 22.79 -20.43 -7.33
CA ARG A 10 22.48 -20.50 -5.88
C ARG A 10 21.23 -19.74 -5.56
N LYS A 11 21.06 -18.56 -6.13
CA LYS A 11 19.86 -17.73 -5.95
C LYS A 11 18.63 -18.44 -6.49
N ARG A 12 18.72 -19.07 -7.67
CA ARG A 12 17.61 -19.83 -8.24
C ARG A 12 17.21 -21.04 -7.40
N ASN A 13 18.18 -21.75 -6.79
CA ASN A 13 17.88 -22.89 -5.94
C ASN A 13 17.29 -22.49 -4.59
N ALA A 14 17.78 -21.41 -3.97
CA ALA A 14 17.18 -20.82 -2.79
C ALA A 14 15.78 -20.32 -3.13
N ASP A 15 15.62 -19.76 -4.32
CA ASP A 15 14.37 -19.28 -4.87
C ASP A 15 13.37 -20.42 -5.09
N ALA A 16 13.79 -21.59 -5.56
CA ALA A 16 12.94 -22.76 -5.73
C ALA A 16 12.42 -23.29 -4.38
N GLY A 17 13.24 -23.28 -3.32
CA GLY A 17 12.82 -23.64 -1.98
C GLY A 17 11.77 -22.69 -1.42
N VAL A 18 11.94 -21.39 -1.61
CA VAL A 18 10.97 -20.38 -1.21
C VAL A 18 9.70 -20.49 -2.05
N THR A 19 9.80 -20.84 -3.33
CA THR A 19 8.66 -21.07 -4.22
C THR A 19 7.75 -22.19 -3.70
N LEU A 20 8.31 -23.27 -3.16
CA LEU A 20 7.53 -24.37 -2.57
C LEU A 20 6.73 -23.93 -1.35
N LEU A 21 7.24 -22.92 -0.58
CA LEU A 21 6.59 -22.43 0.64
C LEU A 21 5.66 -21.26 0.39
N THR A 22 6.04 -20.32 -0.49
CA THR A 22 5.32 -19.06 -0.68
C THR A 22 4.83 -18.81 -2.11
N GLY A 23 5.37 -19.57 -3.08
CA GLY A 23 5.08 -19.38 -4.51
C GLY A 23 5.95 -18.29 -5.17
N ASP A 24 6.17 -18.44 -6.48
CA ASP A 24 6.94 -17.48 -7.27
C ASP A 24 6.37 -16.06 -7.28
N PRO A 25 5.03 -15.87 -7.42
CA PRO A 25 4.45 -14.52 -7.41
C PRO A 25 4.75 -13.77 -6.10
N VAL A 26 4.66 -14.44 -4.95
CA VAL A 26 4.96 -13.81 -3.66
C VAL A 26 6.43 -13.40 -3.60
N ARG A 27 7.32 -14.25 -4.08
CA ARG A 27 8.74 -13.96 -4.06
C ARG A 27 9.14 -12.80 -4.94
N MET A 28 8.58 -12.73 -6.15
CA MET A 28 8.78 -11.60 -7.04
C MET A 28 8.26 -10.31 -6.42
N TYR A 29 7.11 -10.37 -5.77
CA TYR A 29 6.52 -9.26 -5.06
C TYR A 29 7.44 -8.76 -3.93
N LEU A 30 7.94 -9.67 -3.09
CA LEU A 30 8.85 -9.32 -1.98
C LEU A 30 10.12 -8.64 -2.48
N LYS A 31 10.64 -9.07 -3.62
CA LYS A 31 11.81 -8.46 -4.24
C LYS A 31 11.51 -7.03 -4.70
N GLU A 32 10.36 -6.81 -5.33
CA GLU A 32 9.96 -5.48 -5.82
C GLU A 32 9.74 -4.49 -4.69
N ILE A 33 9.00 -4.86 -3.66
CA ILE A 33 8.74 -3.95 -2.53
C ILE A 33 9.99 -3.63 -1.74
N GLY A 34 10.99 -4.53 -1.75
CA GLY A 34 12.27 -4.31 -1.08
C GLY A 34 13.13 -3.22 -1.71
N LYS A 35 12.85 -2.83 -2.95
CA LYS A 35 13.57 -1.76 -3.66
C LYS A 35 13.14 -0.37 -3.23
N VAL A 36 11.96 -0.22 -2.64
CA VAL A 36 11.41 1.07 -2.25
C VAL A 36 12.01 1.50 -0.90
N PRO A 37 12.61 2.69 -0.81
CA PRO A 37 13.18 3.16 0.45
C PRO A 37 12.11 3.49 1.47
N LEU A 38 12.46 3.35 2.75
CA LEU A 38 11.62 3.75 3.87
C LEU A 38 11.52 5.27 3.93
N LEU A 39 10.37 5.76 4.38
CA LEU A 39 10.12 7.19 4.56
C LEU A 39 10.42 7.61 6.00
N THR A 40 10.91 8.84 6.16
CA THR A 40 11.00 9.50 7.46
C THR A 40 9.61 10.00 7.88
N ALA A 41 9.43 10.31 9.16
CA ALA A 41 8.18 10.89 9.65
C ALA A 41 7.85 12.21 8.94
N SER A 42 8.86 13.03 8.66
CA SER A 42 8.69 14.29 7.93
C SER A 42 8.22 14.06 6.49
N GLU A 43 8.78 13.06 5.81
CA GLU A 43 8.36 12.70 4.46
C GLU A 43 6.93 12.17 4.43
N GLU A 44 6.52 11.40 5.44
CA GLU A 44 5.14 10.90 5.55
C GLU A 44 4.14 12.05 5.70
N ILE A 45 4.48 13.06 6.51
CA ILE A 45 3.64 14.24 6.70
C ILE A 45 3.53 15.03 5.40
N ASP A 46 4.65 15.23 4.70
CA ASP A 46 4.66 15.93 3.42
C ASP A 46 3.75 15.25 2.39
N LEU A 47 3.83 13.94 2.29
CA LEU A 47 2.96 13.16 1.40
C LEU A 47 1.49 13.26 1.84
N ALA A 48 1.22 13.18 3.13
CA ALA A 48 -0.15 13.30 3.66
C ALA A 48 -0.75 14.66 3.34
N MET A 49 0.02 15.74 3.41
CA MET A 49 -0.43 17.08 3.03
C MET A 49 -0.78 17.16 1.55
N LYS A 50 0.04 16.56 0.69
CA LYS A 50 -0.22 16.51 -0.76
C LYS A 50 -1.47 15.69 -1.09
N ILE A 51 -1.68 14.59 -0.39
CA ILE A 51 -2.88 13.76 -0.55
C ILE A 51 -4.14 14.57 -0.18
N GLU A 52 -4.12 15.24 0.95
CA GLU A 52 -5.24 16.05 1.43
C GLU A 52 -5.57 17.17 0.44
N ALA A 53 -4.56 17.90 -0.03
CA ALA A 53 -4.73 18.96 -1.03
C ALA A 53 -5.29 18.38 -2.34
N GLY A 54 -4.83 17.20 -2.75
CA GLY A 54 -5.30 16.51 -3.94
C GLY A 54 -6.77 16.13 -3.87
N VAL A 55 -7.21 15.60 -2.73
CA VAL A 55 -8.62 15.25 -2.49
C VAL A 55 -9.50 16.52 -2.57
N ALA A 56 -9.07 17.60 -1.94
CA ALA A 56 -9.80 18.88 -2.00
C ALA A 56 -9.90 19.41 -3.43
N ALA A 57 -8.83 19.28 -4.22
CA ALA A 57 -8.83 19.69 -5.63
C ALA A 57 -9.80 18.85 -6.47
N THR A 58 -9.82 17.54 -6.25
CA THR A 58 -10.74 16.62 -6.94
C THR A 58 -12.20 16.97 -6.62
N GLU A 59 -12.50 17.22 -5.36
CA GLU A 59 -13.86 17.62 -4.92
C GLU A 59 -14.30 18.92 -5.56
N GLU A 60 -13.39 19.88 -5.67
CA GLU A 60 -13.68 21.17 -6.29
C GLU A 60 -13.93 21.03 -7.79
N LEU A 61 -13.14 20.22 -8.50
CA LEU A 61 -13.35 19.93 -9.93
C LEU A 61 -14.70 19.22 -10.17
N GLU A 62 -15.02 18.23 -9.35
CA GLU A 62 -16.28 17.49 -9.45
C GLU A 62 -17.48 18.37 -9.17
N ARG A 63 -17.40 19.24 -8.17
CA ARG A 63 -18.46 20.19 -7.84
C ARG A 63 -18.69 21.17 -8.96
N ALA A 64 -17.62 21.69 -9.58
CA ALA A 64 -17.74 22.60 -10.71
C ALA A 64 -18.44 21.93 -11.89
N GLU A 65 -18.14 20.67 -12.16
CA GLU A 65 -18.80 19.89 -13.20
C GLU A 65 -20.28 19.65 -12.89
N ASP A 66 -20.59 19.23 -11.68
CA ASP A 66 -21.97 18.93 -11.24
C ASP A 66 -22.86 20.18 -11.23
N GLU A 67 -22.31 21.33 -10.84
CA GLU A 67 -23.05 22.60 -10.75
C GLU A 67 -23.02 23.41 -12.06
N GLY A 68 -22.35 22.89 -13.09
CA GLY A 68 -22.21 23.58 -14.37
C GLY A 68 -21.40 24.87 -14.31
N ILE A 69 -20.47 24.98 -13.36
CA ILE A 69 -19.59 26.12 -13.20
C ILE A 69 -18.42 25.99 -14.17
N GLU A 70 -18.23 26.98 -15.04
CA GLU A 70 -17.05 27.05 -15.89
C GLU A 70 -15.87 27.62 -15.10
N LEU A 71 -14.90 26.75 -14.84
CA LEU A 71 -13.64 27.18 -14.26
C LEU A 71 -12.76 27.82 -15.35
N ASP A 72 -12.03 28.87 -15.00
CA ASP A 72 -10.99 29.44 -15.83
C ASP A 72 -9.97 28.31 -16.18
N ARG A 73 -9.44 28.37 -17.40
CA ARG A 73 -8.47 27.38 -17.90
C ARG A 73 -7.24 27.28 -16.99
N ARG A 74 -6.77 28.42 -16.46
CA ARG A 74 -5.63 28.45 -15.52
C ARG A 74 -5.96 27.74 -14.22
N GLU A 75 -7.14 28.00 -13.65
CA GLU A 75 -7.60 27.40 -12.41
C GLU A 75 -7.82 25.90 -12.58
N ARG A 76 -8.42 25.48 -13.69
CA ARG A 76 -8.61 24.06 -13.99
C ARG A 76 -7.27 23.32 -14.06
N ARG A 77 -6.24 23.92 -14.67
CA ARG A 77 -4.90 23.32 -14.73
C ARG A 77 -4.25 23.26 -13.36
N ARG A 78 -4.42 24.32 -12.55
CA ARG A 78 -3.89 24.36 -11.18
C ARG A 78 -4.46 23.22 -10.35
N LEU A 79 -5.78 23.08 -10.34
CA LEU A 79 -6.47 22.00 -9.61
C LEU A 79 -6.08 20.63 -10.13
N GLY A 80 -5.97 20.46 -11.45
CA GLY A 80 -5.53 19.20 -12.05
C GLY A 80 -4.11 18.79 -11.63
N ARG A 81 -3.19 19.77 -11.51
CA ARG A 81 -1.83 19.49 -11.02
C ARG A 81 -1.83 19.07 -9.55
N ILE A 82 -2.60 19.76 -8.72
CA ILE A 82 -2.72 19.46 -7.29
C ILE A 82 -3.30 18.05 -7.11
N GLU A 83 -4.32 17.71 -7.88
CA GLU A 83 -4.92 16.37 -7.89
C GLU A 83 -3.88 15.31 -8.25
N GLN A 84 -3.11 15.51 -9.33
CA GLN A 84 -2.11 14.56 -9.77
C GLN A 84 -0.98 14.38 -8.75
N VAL A 85 -0.49 15.48 -8.17
CA VAL A 85 0.51 15.42 -7.10
C VAL A 85 -0.02 14.64 -5.92
N GLY A 86 -1.29 14.80 -5.57
CA GLY A 86 -1.93 14.04 -4.49
C GLY A 86 -2.03 12.55 -4.79
N LEU A 87 -2.39 12.18 -6.01
CA LEU A 87 -2.44 10.78 -6.43
C LEU A 87 -1.06 10.13 -6.42
N ASP A 88 -0.05 10.83 -6.90
CA ASP A 88 1.33 10.35 -6.87
C ASP A 88 1.83 10.18 -5.43
N ALA A 89 1.51 11.14 -4.56
CA ALA A 89 1.86 11.09 -3.15
C ALA A 89 1.19 9.90 -2.44
N LYS A 90 -0.08 9.63 -2.76
CA LYS A 90 -0.82 8.48 -2.23
C LYS A 90 -0.12 7.18 -2.61
N GLN A 91 0.26 7.03 -3.87
CA GLN A 91 0.98 5.86 -4.35
C GLN A 91 2.32 5.69 -3.66
N GLN A 92 3.09 6.77 -3.50
CA GLN A 92 4.38 6.74 -2.80
C GLN A 92 4.23 6.29 -1.35
N LEU A 93 3.22 6.80 -0.64
CA LEU A 93 2.98 6.44 0.75
C LEU A 93 2.59 4.97 0.89
N ILE A 94 1.75 4.48 -0.02
CA ILE A 94 1.36 3.06 -0.05
C ILE A 94 2.60 2.19 -0.32
N GLU A 95 3.35 2.48 -1.38
CA GLU A 95 4.52 1.67 -1.79
C GLU A 95 5.59 1.60 -0.71
N ALA A 96 5.82 2.69 0.02
CA ALA A 96 6.80 2.75 1.10
C ALA A 96 6.41 1.90 2.31
N ASN A 97 5.13 1.50 2.42
CA ASN A 97 4.60 0.75 3.55
C ASN A 97 4.17 -0.68 3.20
N LEU A 98 4.44 -1.15 1.98
CA LEU A 98 4.11 -2.52 1.59
C LEU A 98 4.90 -3.56 2.41
N ARG A 99 6.14 -3.25 2.79
CA ARG A 99 6.93 -4.12 3.66
C ARG A 99 6.32 -4.24 5.05
N LEU A 100 5.71 -3.17 5.56
CA LEU A 100 4.99 -3.21 6.83
C LEU A 100 3.83 -4.22 6.75
N VAL A 101 3.08 -4.21 5.66
CA VAL A 101 1.99 -5.16 5.45
C VAL A 101 2.50 -6.60 5.50
N VAL A 102 3.60 -6.88 4.79
CA VAL A 102 4.20 -8.22 4.78
C VAL A 102 4.63 -8.66 6.18
N SER A 103 5.27 -7.76 6.94
CA SER A 103 5.73 -8.08 8.30
C SER A 103 4.59 -8.42 9.25
N ILE A 104 3.44 -7.78 9.07
CA ILE A 104 2.24 -8.07 9.85
C ILE A 104 1.59 -9.38 9.36
N ALA A 105 1.44 -9.53 8.04
CA ALA A 105 0.80 -10.71 7.44
C ALA A 105 1.52 -12.02 7.82
N LYS A 106 2.84 -12.00 7.95
CA LYS A 106 3.65 -13.16 8.37
C LYS A 106 3.16 -13.77 9.67
N ARG A 107 2.65 -12.97 10.59
CA ARG A 107 2.18 -13.43 11.90
C ARG A 107 0.88 -14.22 11.82
N TYR A 108 0.18 -14.15 10.70
CA TYR A 108 -1.12 -14.79 10.50
C TYR A 108 -1.07 -16.01 9.57
N VAL A 109 0.11 -16.39 9.13
CA VAL A 109 0.31 -17.60 8.34
C VAL A 109 -0.08 -18.83 9.18
N GLY A 110 -0.72 -19.81 8.54
CA GLY A 110 -1.17 -21.02 9.21
C GLY A 110 -2.57 -20.97 9.80
N ARG A 111 -3.33 -19.92 9.49
CA ARG A 111 -4.71 -19.73 9.97
C ARG A 111 -5.77 -19.92 8.90
N GLY A 112 -5.44 -20.67 7.84
CA GLY A 112 -6.41 -21.04 6.81
C GLY A 112 -6.43 -20.17 5.56
N MET A 113 -5.61 -19.13 5.49
CA MET A 113 -5.46 -18.29 4.29
C MET A 113 -4.06 -18.41 3.71
N LEU A 114 -3.97 -18.32 2.40
CA LEU A 114 -2.68 -18.26 1.71
C LEU A 114 -1.96 -16.96 2.07
N PHE A 115 -0.64 -17.01 2.15
CA PHE A 115 0.17 -15.83 2.48
C PHE A 115 -0.11 -14.65 1.53
N LEU A 116 -0.21 -14.93 0.22
CA LEU A 116 -0.53 -13.89 -0.77
C LEU A 116 -1.89 -13.24 -0.49
N ASP A 117 -2.89 -14.02 -0.10
CA ASP A 117 -4.22 -13.50 0.22
C ASP A 117 -4.19 -12.63 1.48
N LEU A 118 -3.39 -13.02 2.47
CA LEU A 118 -3.17 -12.21 3.68
C LEU A 118 -2.55 -10.86 3.31
N ILE A 119 -1.55 -10.87 2.43
CA ILE A 119 -0.89 -9.65 1.94
C ILE A 119 -1.90 -8.77 1.21
N GLN A 120 -2.71 -9.33 0.33
CA GLN A 120 -3.72 -8.58 -0.44
C GLN A 120 -4.74 -7.92 0.49
N GLU A 121 -5.23 -8.64 1.48
CA GLU A 121 -6.16 -8.07 2.47
C GLU A 121 -5.49 -6.98 3.31
N GLY A 122 -4.26 -7.23 3.73
CA GLY A 122 -3.47 -6.23 4.46
C GLY A 122 -3.23 -4.97 3.64
N ASN A 123 -2.99 -5.11 2.34
CA ASN A 123 -2.82 -3.97 1.43
C ASN A 123 -4.10 -3.13 1.32
N LEU A 124 -5.28 -3.76 1.33
CA LEU A 124 -6.54 -3.03 1.37
C LEU A 124 -6.67 -2.23 2.67
N GLY A 125 -6.25 -2.81 3.79
CA GLY A 125 -6.19 -2.10 5.07
C GLY A 125 -5.23 -0.92 5.02
N LEU A 126 -4.06 -1.08 4.40
CA LEU A 126 -3.09 -0.01 4.21
C LEU A 126 -3.68 1.15 3.38
N ILE A 127 -4.37 0.85 2.30
CA ILE A 127 -5.02 1.86 1.46
C ILE A 127 -6.04 2.65 2.26
N ARG A 128 -6.85 1.97 3.09
CA ARG A 128 -7.79 2.61 4.00
C ARG A 128 -7.09 3.53 4.98
N ALA A 129 -5.96 3.09 5.54
CA ALA A 129 -5.17 3.91 6.46
C ALA A 129 -4.69 5.19 5.78
N VAL A 130 -4.20 5.11 4.54
CA VAL A 130 -3.75 6.28 3.78
C VAL A 130 -4.89 7.26 3.56
N GLU A 131 -6.08 6.76 3.24
CA GLU A 131 -7.27 7.59 3.01
C GLU A 131 -7.79 8.28 4.28
N LYS A 132 -7.61 7.66 5.45
CA LYS A 132 -8.14 8.13 6.73
C LYS A 132 -7.11 8.82 7.61
N PHE A 133 -5.84 8.82 7.23
CA PHE A 133 -4.78 9.37 8.05
C PHE A 133 -4.89 10.88 8.22
N ASP A 134 -4.86 11.31 9.48
CA ASP A 134 -4.81 12.73 9.85
C ASP A 134 -3.46 13.03 10.48
N TYR A 135 -2.58 13.66 9.72
CA TYR A 135 -1.22 14.00 10.16
C TYR A 135 -1.20 15.01 11.30
N THR A 136 -2.29 15.78 11.49
CA THR A 136 -2.36 16.80 12.55
C THR A 136 -2.47 16.22 13.95
N LYS A 137 -2.80 14.93 14.06
CA LYS A 137 -2.97 14.25 15.36
C LYS A 137 -1.68 13.76 15.99
N GLY A 138 -0.54 13.93 15.33
CA GLY A 138 0.77 13.65 15.90
C GLY A 138 1.20 12.18 15.95
N PHE A 139 0.40 11.26 15.43
CA PHE A 139 0.77 9.84 15.35
C PHE A 139 1.65 9.58 14.12
N LYS A 140 2.58 8.64 14.25
CA LYS A 140 3.30 8.13 13.09
C LYS A 140 2.35 7.36 12.19
N PHE A 141 2.51 7.52 10.87
CA PHE A 141 1.67 6.79 9.91
C PHE A 141 1.74 5.28 10.12
N SER A 142 2.93 4.71 10.34
CA SER A 142 3.12 3.28 10.53
C SER A 142 2.31 2.72 11.72
N THR A 143 2.23 3.47 12.82
CA THR A 143 1.43 3.09 13.99
C THR A 143 -0.06 3.04 13.65
N TYR A 144 -0.54 4.06 12.96
CA TYR A 144 -1.92 4.15 12.52
C TYR A 144 -2.26 3.05 11.49
N ALA A 145 -1.40 2.86 10.51
CA ALA A 145 -1.58 1.87 9.45
C ALA A 145 -1.60 0.43 9.99
N THR A 146 -0.78 0.14 10.99
CA THR A 146 -0.73 -1.19 11.62
C THR A 146 -2.10 -1.63 12.11
N TRP A 147 -2.87 -0.72 12.72
CA TRP A 147 -4.23 -1.03 13.18
C TRP A 147 -5.14 -1.43 12.01
N TRP A 148 -5.13 -0.65 10.94
CA TRP A 148 -5.96 -0.91 9.75
C TRP A 148 -5.57 -2.21 9.05
N ILE A 149 -4.27 -2.49 8.95
CA ILE A 149 -3.76 -3.70 8.32
C ILE A 149 -4.20 -4.93 9.11
N ARG A 150 -4.06 -4.91 10.43
CA ARG A 150 -4.51 -6.00 11.30
C ARG A 150 -6.00 -6.24 11.20
N GLN A 151 -6.79 -5.17 11.23
CA GLN A 151 -8.24 -5.27 11.11
C GLN A 151 -8.66 -5.95 9.80
N ALA A 152 -8.04 -5.56 8.70
CA ALA A 152 -8.34 -6.13 7.40
C ALA A 152 -8.00 -7.63 7.36
N ILE A 153 -6.83 -8.01 7.87
CA ILE A 153 -6.37 -9.40 7.87
C ILE A 153 -7.23 -10.27 8.79
N THR A 154 -7.47 -9.84 10.03
CA THR A 154 -8.25 -10.62 11.00
C THR A 154 -9.70 -10.77 10.54
N ARG A 155 -10.28 -9.73 9.95
CA ARG A 155 -11.63 -9.81 9.38
C ARG A 155 -11.68 -10.82 8.23
N ALA A 156 -10.70 -10.79 7.33
CA ALA A 156 -10.64 -11.72 6.20
C ALA A 156 -10.53 -13.17 6.68
N ILE A 157 -9.69 -13.45 7.68
CA ILE A 157 -9.56 -14.78 8.28
C ILE A 157 -10.90 -15.23 8.88
N ALA A 158 -11.59 -14.35 9.61
CA ALA A 158 -12.87 -14.68 10.22
C ALA A 158 -13.94 -14.97 9.16
N ASP A 159 -13.99 -14.17 8.10
CA ASP A 159 -14.97 -14.35 7.01
C ASP A 159 -14.70 -15.66 6.26
N GLN A 160 -13.46 -16.01 6.01
CA GLN A 160 -13.12 -17.27 5.36
C GLN A 160 -13.46 -18.48 6.22
N ALA A 161 -13.25 -18.42 7.52
CA ALA A 161 -13.61 -19.49 8.44
C ALA A 161 -15.12 -19.77 8.42
N ARG A 162 -15.95 -18.74 8.30
CA ARG A 162 -17.41 -18.89 8.15
C ARG A 162 -17.77 -19.60 6.85
N THR A 163 -17.13 -19.25 5.76
CA THR A 163 -17.40 -19.85 4.43
C THR A 163 -17.06 -21.34 4.42
N ILE A 164 -15.97 -21.75 5.06
CA ILE A 164 -15.53 -23.15 5.10
C ILE A 164 -16.44 -24.01 5.98
N ARG A 165 -17.14 -23.43 6.95
CA ARG A 165 -18.04 -24.16 7.87
C ARG A 165 -19.38 -24.56 7.23
N ILE A 166 -19.69 -24.00 6.11
CA ILE A 166 -20.89 -24.36 5.36
C ILE A 166 -20.67 -25.60 4.51
#